data_acc5a77d3c3b6993c93aa4e4e13f0e19
#
_entry.id   acc5a77d3c3b6993c93aa4e4e13f0e19
#
_cell.length_a   1.000
_cell.length_b   1.000
_cell.length_c   1.000
_cell.angle_alpha   90.00
_cell.angle_beta   90.00
_cell.angle_gamma   90.00
#
_symmetry.space_group_name_H-M   'P 1'
#
loop_
_entity.id
_entity.type
_entity.pdbx_description
1 polymer ?
#
loop_
_entity_poly.entity_id
_entity_poly.type
_entity_poly.pdbx_seq_one_letter_code
_entity_poly.pdbx_strand_id
1 'polypeptide(L)'
;MAGDLFGYDAPASSPGGAPGPVPLAERLRPKRLGDVVGQEHLTGPEGAIGRMVGAGQLSSIILWGPPGTGKTTIARLLAEAVGMRFAPLSAVFSGVADLKKAFADAEKMAAAGQRTLLFVDEIHRFNRAQQDGFLPFVERGTVVLVGATTENPSFALNAALLSRAQVLVLHRLDERALATLVDRAEAEVGRALPVTDEARAALVASADGDGRFLLNQVETLFAAAIDAPLDAAELAQFLHRRMPVYDKDRDGHYNLISALHKAMRGSDPQASLYWLARMLVAGEEPLYVLRRITRFASEDIGLADPQALVQCLAAKDAYQFLGSPEGELAIVQACLYCATAPKSNAAYAAQKAAWAAARETGSLAPPANILNAPTKLMKDLGYGAGYSYDHDAPEGFSGDNYWP
;
A
#
# COMPACT_ATOMS: atom_id res chain seq x y z
N MET A 1 -15.41 45.01 -23.54
CA MET A 1 -14.14 45.01 -22.79
C MET A 1 -14.47 44.54 -21.36
N ALA A 2 -14.39 43.24 -21.11
CA ALA A 2 -14.48 42.63 -19.80
C ALA A 2 -13.10 42.08 -19.48
N GLY A 3 -12.41 42.74 -18.55
CA GLY A 3 -11.08 42.33 -18.11
C GLY A 3 -11.14 41.06 -17.28
N ASP A 4 -10.28 40.11 -17.62
CA ASP A 4 -10.05 38.87 -16.93
C ASP A 4 -9.39 39.16 -15.57
N LEU A 5 -10.05 38.79 -14.47
CA LEU A 5 -9.65 39.14 -13.09
C LEU A 5 -8.56 38.20 -12.52
N PHE A 6 -8.13 37.18 -13.26
CA PHE A 6 -7.07 36.26 -12.90
C PHE A 6 -6.14 36.02 -14.09
N GLY A 7 -5.36 37.07 -14.43
CA GLY A 7 -4.29 36.97 -15.41
C GLY A 7 -3.20 36.00 -14.93
N TYR A 8 -3.33 34.72 -15.26
CA TYR A 8 -2.22 33.79 -15.30
C TYR A 8 -1.52 33.93 -16.64
N ASP A 9 -0.70 34.95 -16.78
CA ASP A 9 0.36 34.93 -17.80
C ASP A 9 1.28 33.76 -17.47
N ALA A 10 1.27 32.73 -18.32
CA ALA A 10 2.29 31.71 -18.31
C ALA A 10 3.64 32.43 -18.41
N PRO A 11 4.60 32.16 -17.50
CA PRO A 11 5.91 32.78 -17.62
C PRO A 11 6.51 32.36 -18.95
N ALA A 12 6.84 33.36 -19.77
CA ALA A 12 7.60 33.19 -20.98
C ALA A 12 8.86 32.37 -20.64
N SER A 13 9.08 31.29 -21.37
CA SER A 13 10.27 30.47 -21.33
C SER A 13 11.53 31.34 -21.26
N SER A 14 12.15 31.40 -20.08
CA SER A 14 13.47 32.00 -19.95
C SER A 14 14.47 31.16 -20.74
N PRO A 15 15.32 31.75 -21.56
CA PRO A 15 16.29 31.01 -22.37
C PRO A 15 17.41 30.50 -21.42
N GLY A 16 17.59 29.19 -21.36
CA GLY A 16 18.90 28.59 -21.09
C GLY A 16 19.33 28.46 -19.63
N GLY A 17 18.52 27.80 -18.79
CA GLY A 17 19.10 27.06 -17.68
C GLY A 17 19.41 25.64 -18.13
N ALA A 18 20.66 25.18 -18.04
CA ALA A 18 20.98 23.78 -18.27
C ALA A 18 20.06 22.93 -17.34
N PRO A 19 19.47 21.82 -17.82
CA PRO A 19 18.69 20.96 -16.95
C PRO A 19 19.57 20.55 -15.76
N GLY A 20 19.02 20.72 -14.56
CA GLY A 20 19.74 20.30 -13.33
C GLY A 20 20.15 18.83 -13.41
N PRO A 21 21.10 18.38 -12.60
CA PRO A 21 21.54 16.99 -12.64
C PRO A 21 20.37 16.05 -12.44
N VAL A 22 20.30 15.02 -13.28
CA VAL A 22 19.25 13.99 -13.20
C VAL A 22 19.33 13.32 -11.84
N PRO A 23 18.20 13.22 -11.09
CA PRO A 23 18.18 12.61 -9.77
C PRO A 23 18.72 11.18 -9.78
N LEU A 24 19.42 10.79 -8.70
CA LEU A 24 20.05 9.48 -8.56
C LEU A 24 19.06 8.33 -8.76
N ALA A 25 17.85 8.46 -8.23
CA ALA A 25 16.79 7.47 -8.41
C ALA A 25 16.40 7.27 -9.89
N GLU A 26 16.52 8.29 -10.73
CA GLU A 26 16.26 8.16 -12.18
C GLU A 26 17.47 7.60 -12.92
N ARG A 27 18.70 7.99 -12.54
CA ARG A 27 19.94 7.44 -13.10
C ARG A 27 20.07 5.94 -12.83
N LEU A 28 19.67 5.48 -11.64
CA LEU A 28 19.69 4.10 -11.20
C LEU A 28 18.44 3.29 -11.60
N ARG A 29 17.54 3.89 -12.38
CA ARG A 29 16.35 3.19 -12.83
C ARG A 29 16.75 1.93 -13.63
N PRO A 30 16.26 0.75 -13.25
CA PRO A 30 16.53 -0.49 -13.98
C PRO A 30 16.27 -0.36 -15.48
N LYS A 31 17.15 -0.93 -16.28
CA LYS A 31 17.08 -0.96 -17.75
C LYS A 31 16.55 -2.29 -18.28
N ARG A 32 16.51 -3.32 -17.44
CA ARG A 32 15.99 -4.66 -17.76
C ARG A 32 15.15 -5.18 -16.59
N LEU A 33 14.20 -6.04 -16.86
CA LEU A 33 13.38 -6.66 -15.82
C LEU A 33 14.22 -7.44 -14.78
N GLY A 34 15.31 -8.09 -15.20
CA GLY A 34 16.23 -8.77 -14.30
C GLY A 34 17.03 -7.85 -13.38
N ASP A 35 17.06 -6.54 -13.64
CA ASP A 35 17.74 -5.55 -12.80
C ASP A 35 16.81 -5.02 -11.67
N VAL A 36 15.52 -5.36 -11.71
CA VAL A 36 14.55 -4.99 -10.68
C VAL A 36 14.80 -5.83 -9.44
N VAL A 37 15.12 -5.21 -8.32
CA VAL A 37 15.42 -5.89 -7.05
C VAL A 37 14.16 -6.04 -6.19
N GLY A 38 14.09 -7.15 -5.43
CA GLY A 38 13.03 -7.40 -4.43
C GLY A 38 11.67 -7.77 -5.03
N GLN A 39 11.58 -8.00 -6.35
CA GLN A 39 10.34 -8.41 -7.03
C GLN A 39 10.55 -9.65 -7.91
N GLU A 40 11.53 -10.49 -7.58
CA GLU A 40 11.92 -11.66 -8.37
C GLU A 40 10.77 -12.66 -8.53
N HIS A 41 9.84 -12.72 -7.57
CA HIS A 41 8.64 -13.55 -7.62
C HIS A 41 7.68 -13.15 -8.77
N LEU A 42 7.77 -11.90 -9.25
CA LEU A 42 7.01 -11.40 -10.41
C LEU A 42 7.85 -11.36 -11.67
N THR A 43 9.08 -10.83 -11.58
CA THR A 43 9.94 -10.52 -12.74
C THR A 43 10.84 -11.67 -13.16
N GLY A 44 11.05 -12.67 -12.30
CA GLY A 44 11.80 -13.88 -12.63
C GLY A 44 11.12 -14.73 -13.70
N PRO A 45 11.81 -15.67 -14.33
CA PRO A 45 11.29 -16.51 -15.44
C PRO A 45 9.97 -17.20 -15.09
N GLU A 46 9.85 -17.70 -13.86
CA GLU A 46 8.64 -18.38 -13.35
C GLU A 46 7.59 -17.40 -12.78
N GLY A 47 7.91 -16.12 -12.67
CA GLY A 47 7.00 -15.08 -12.23
C GLY A 47 5.95 -14.75 -13.27
N ALA A 48 4.83 -14.15 -12.84
CA ALA A 48 3.75 -13.79 -13.76
C ALA A 48 4.21 -12.85 -14.88
N ILE A 49 5.02 -11.86 -14.55
CA ILE A 49 5.61 -10.90 -15.50
C ILE A 49 6.61 -11.61 -16.42
N GLY A 50 7.51 -12.43 -15.85
CA GLY A 50 8.49 -13.17 -16.63
C GLY A 50 7.85 -14.07 -17.68
N ARG A 51 6.79 -14.80 -17.31
CA ARG A 51 6.01 -15.63 -18.26
C ARG A 51 5.33 -14.82 -19.36
N MET A 52 4.72 -13.67 -19.04
CA MET A 52 4.09 -12.80 -20.03
C MET A 52 5.10 -12.28 -21.06
N VAL A 53 6.27 -11.86 -20.60
CA VAL A 53 7.35 -11.38 -21.47
C VAL A 53 7.93 -12.53 -22.30
N GLY A 54 8.17 -13.69 -21.70
CA GLY A 54 8.66 -14.89 -22.40
C GLY A 54 7.70 -15.36 -23.48
N ALA A 55 6.38 -15.19 -23.30
CA ALA A 55 5.37 -15.50 -24.30
C ALA A 55 5.19 -14.39 -25.36
N GLY A 56 5.82 -13.23 -25.20
CA GLY A 56 5.59 -12.05 -26.04
C GLY A 56 4.17 -11.48 -25.99
N GLN A 57 3.40 -11.86 -24.97
CA GLN A 57 1.99 -11.47 -24.79
C GLN A 57 1.79 -10.83 -23.43
N LEU A 58 1.29 -9.61 -23.43
CA LEU A 58 0.95 -8.88 -22.21
C LEU A 58 -0.56 -8.72 -22.11
N SER A 59 -1.13 -9.20 -21.02
CA SER A 59 -2.51 -8.91 -20.60
C SER A 59 -2.55 -7.64 -19.74
N SER A 60 -3.73 -7.07 -19.56
CA SER A 60 -3.90 -5.96 -18.62
C SER A 60 -3.65 -6.42 -17.18
N ILE A 61 -2.94 -5.58 -16.41
CA ILE A 61 -2.54 -5.89 -15.03
C ILE A 61 -2.76 -4.68 -14.11
N ILE A 62 -2.95 -4.97 -12.83
CA ILE A 62 -2.93 -3.98 -11.76
C ILE A 62 -1.73 -4.29 -10.86
N LEU A 63 -0.77 -3.38 -10.81
CA LEU A 63 0.38 -3.43 -9.92
C LEU A 63 0.00 -2.83 -8.57
N TRP A 64 -0.19 -3.68 -7.58
CA TRP A 64 -0.56 -3.26 -6.22
C TRP A 64 0.61 -3.44 -5.26
N GLY A 65 0.96 -2.39 -4.53
CA GLY A 65 2.00 -2.45 -3.51
C GLY A 65 2.39 -1.08 -2.98
N PRO A 66 3.22 -1.04 -1.92
CA PRO A 66 3.69 0.18 -1.28
C PRO A 66 4.40 1.14 -2.24
N PRO A 67 4.59 2.43 -1.87
CA PRO A 67 5.41 3.35 -2.65
C PRO A 67 6.87 2.84 -2.76
N GLY A 68 7.61 3.31 -3.75
CA GLY A 68 9.03 3.00 -3.94
C GLY A 68 9.38 1.56 -4.32
N THR A 69 8.40 0.68 -4.58
CA THR A 69 8.61 -0.74 -4.93
C THR A 69 8.85 -1.02 -6.42
N GLY A 70 8.87 0.01 -7.26
CA GLY A 70 9.22 -0.11 -8.68
C GLY A 70 8.05 -0.25 -9.65
N LYS A 71 6.78 0.00 -9.25
CA LYS A 71 5.57 -0.13 -10.11
C LYS A 71 5.74 0.57 -11.48
N THR A 72 6.09 1.84 -11.49
CA THR A 72 6.29 2.64 -12.73
C THR A 72 7.45 2.11 -13.56
N THR A 73 8.53 1.67 -12.91
CA THR A 73 9.71 1.09 -13.56
C THR A 73 9.35 -0.20 -14.26
N ILE A 74 8.67 -1.11 -13.57
CA ILE A 74 8.22 -2.39 -14.14
C ILE A 74 7.29 -2.16 -15.34
N ALA A 75 6.33 -1.23 -15.24
CA ALA A 75 5.42 -0.92 -16.34
C ALA A 75 6.16 -0.43 -17.60
N ARG A 76 7.18 0.41 -17.44
CA ARG A 76 8.00 0.90 -18.55
C ARG A 76 8.81 -0.24 -19.19
N LEU A 77 9.48 -1.04 -18.36
CA LEU A 77 10.25 -2.19 -18.82
C LEU A 77 9.40 -3.25 -19.51
N LEU A 78 8.14 -3.44 -19.07
CA LEU A 78 7.17 -4.30 -19.74
C LEU A 78 6.87 -3.82 -21.15
N ALA A 79 6.59 -2.51 -21.31
CA ALA A 79 6.31 -1.95 -22.63
C ALA A 79 7.48 -2.15 -23.59
N GLU A 80 8.70 -1.90 -23.12
CA GLU A 80 9.94 -2.10 -23.89
C GLU A 80 10.16 -3.57 -24.26
N ALA A 81 9.99 -4.47 -23.30
CA ALA A 81 10.23 -5.90 -23.49
C ALA A 81 9.29 -6.55 -24.52
N VAL A 82 8.05 -6.03 -24.67
CA VAL A 82 7.07 -6.56 -25.63
C VAL A 82 6.87 -5.64 -26.85
N GLY A 83 7.72 -4.63 -27.03
CA GLY A 83 7.68 -3.72 -28.19
C GLY A 83 6.44 -2.85 -28.27
N MET A 84 5.82 -2.51 -27.13
CA MET A 84 4.66 -1.62 -27.06
C MET A 84 5.07 -0.16 -26.82
N ARG A 85 4.27 0.77 -27.33
CA ARG A 85 4.40 2.18 -26.97
C ARG A 85 3.97 2.37 -25.50
N PHE A 86 4.85 2.94 -24.69
CA PHE A 86 4.53 3.31 -23.31
C PHE A 86 3.81 4.67 -23.27
N ALA A 87 2.58 4.71 -22.76
CA ALA A 87 1.78 5.92 -22.60
C ALA A 87 1.45 6.13 -21.13
N PRO A 88 2.20 6.99 -20.40
CA PRO A 88 1.94 7.27 -18.99
C PRO A 88 0.78 8.25 -18.78
N LEU A 89 -0.05 8.00 -17.77
CA LEU A 89 -1.12 8.85 -17.29
C LEU A 89 -1.11 8.86 -15.76
N SER A 90 -1.25 10.01 -15.14
CA SER A 90 -1.38 10.11 -13.68
C SER A 90 -2.83 10.44 -13.33
N ALA A 91 -3.49 9.57 -12.57
CA ALA A 91 -4.87 9.81 -12.15
C ALA A 91 -5.02 11.01 -11.19
N VAL A 92 -3.92 11.47 -10.59
CA VAL A 92 -3.90 12.66 -9.72
C VAL A 92 -4.05 13.94 -10.52
N PHE A 93 -3.43 14.02 -11.71
CA PHE A 93 -3.36 15.24 -12.53
C PHE A 93 -4.21 15.17 -13.79
N SER A 94 -4.83 14.02 -14.10
CA SER A 94 -5.55 13.80 -15.36
C SER A 94 -7.06 13.78 -15.16
N GLY A 95 -7.77 14.49 -16.03
CA GLY A 95 -9.21 14.52 -16.10
C GLY A 95 -9.79 13.64 -17.21
N VAL A 96 -11.10 13.75 -17.43
CA VAL A 96 -11.81 13.04 -18.52
C VAL A 96 -11.28 13.42 -19.91
N ALA A 97 -10.85 14.67 -20.10
CA ALA A 97 -10.29 15.14 -21.36
C ALA A 97 -8.97 14.42 -21.69
N ASP A 98 -8.10 14.23 -20.70
CA ASP A 98 -6.82 13.56 -20.86
C ASP A 98 -7.00 12.08 -21.17
N LEU A 99 -7.96 11.42 -20.49
CA LEU A 99 -8.36 10.05 -20.81
C LEU A 99 -8.82 9.91 -22.27
N LYS A 100 -9.72 10.77 -22.71
CA LYS A 100 -10.20 10.77 -24.11
C LYS A 100 -9.06 10.96 -25.10
N LYS A 101 -8.13 11.87 -24.81
CA LYS A 101 -6.94 12.10 -25.64
C LYS A 101 -6.05 10.86 -25.68
N ALA A 102 -5.77 10.25 -24.52
CA ALA A 102 -4.94 9.05 -24.45
C ALA A 102 -5.54 7.89 -25.26
N PHE A 103 -6.86 7.69 -25.20
CA PHE A 103 -7.57 6.68 -26.00
C PHE A 103 -7.53 6.99 -27.51
N ALA A 104 -7.80 8.23 -27.91
CA ALA A 104 -7.74 8.62 -29.31
C ALA A 104 -6.33 8.45 -29.90
N ASP A 105 -5.29 8.76 -29.11
CA ASP A 105 -3.90 8.54 -29.52
C ASP A 105 -3.57 7.04 -29.61
N ALA A 106 -4.09 6.22 -28.69
CA ALA A 106 -3.92 4.77 -28.77
C ALA A 106 -4.62 4.15 -29.98
N GLU A 107 -5.83 4.63 -30.35
CA GLU A 107 -6.53 4.19 -31.56
C GLU A 107 -5.75 4.55 -32.85
N LYS A 108 -5.19 5.75 -32.93
CA LYS A 108 -4.32 6.16 -34.06
C LYS A 108 -3.08 5.26 -34.16
N MET A 109 -2.45 4.93 -33.03
CA MET A 109 -1.29 4.04 -33.02
C MET A 109 -1.68 2.62 -33.42
N ALA A 110 -2.81 2.11 -32.93
CA ALA A 110 -3.31 0.80 -33.31
C ALA A 110 -3.59 0.70 -34.82
N ALA A 111 -4.14 1.75 -35.44
CA ALA A 111 -4.34 1.84 -36.89
C ALA A 111 -3.00 1.83 -37.66
N ALA A 112 -1.92 2.30 -37.05
CA ALA A 112 -0.56 2.24 -37.60
C ALA A 112 0.17 0.92 -37.25
N GLY A 113 -0.52 -0.08 -36.64
CA GLY A 113 0.06 -1.38 -36.28
C GLY A 113 0.87 -1.38 -34.98
N GLN A 114 0.85 -0.28 -34.20
CA GLN A 114 1.58 -0.17 -32.94
C GLN A 114 0.65 -0.28 -31.74
N ARG A 115 0.84 -1.32 -30.93
CA ARG A 115 0.08 -1.51 -29.68
C ARG A 115 0.54 -0.53 -28.60
N THR A 116 -0.38 -0.09 -27.75
CA THR A 116 -0.12 0.85 -26.65
C THR A 116 -0.30 0.17 -25.31
N LEU A 117 0.72 0.26 -24.44
CA LEU A 117 0.60 0.03 -23.02
C LEU A 117 0.23 1.36 -22.36
N LEU A 118 -0.98 1.45 -21.85
CA LEU A 118 -1.45 2.63 -21.10
C LEU A 118 -1.14 2.40 -19.61
N PHE A 119 -0.14 3.10 -19.09
CA PHE A 119 0.20 3.08 -17.67
C PHE A 119 -0.58 4.14 -16.94
N VAL A 120 -1.34 3.75 -15.92
CA VAL A 120 -2.13 4.66 -15.09
C VAL A 120 -1.61 4.63 -13.66
N ASP A 121 -0.90 5.69 -13.26
CA ASP A 121 -0.41 5.83 -11.89
C ASP A 121 -1.54 6.29 -10.96
N GLU A 122 -1.60 5.71 -9.75
CA GLU A 122 -2.62 5.93 -8.73
C GLU A 122 -4.05 5.75 -9.28
N ILE A 123 -4.28 4.67 -10.03
CA ILE A 123 -5.55 4.39 -10.75
C ILE A 123 -6.79 4.45 -9.83
N HIS A 124 -6.64 4.21 -8.52
CA HIS A 124 -7.70 4.30 -7.53
C HIS A 124 -8.26 5.72 -7.35
N ARG A 125 -7.54 6.76 -7.80
CA ARG A 125 -8.01 8.15 -7.79
C ARG A 125 -9.08 8.44 -8.84
N PHE A 126 -9.21 7.61 -9.86
CA PHE A 126 -10.30 7.73 -10.81
C PHE A 126 -11.62 7.24 -10.19
N ASN A 127 -12.69 8.01 -10.40
CA ASN A 127 -14.03 7.60 -10.01
C ASN A 127 -14.55 6.43 -10.90
N ARG A 128 -15.66 5.82 -10.49
CA ARG A 128 -16.23 4.65 -11.20
C ARG A 128 -16.47 4.90 -12.68
N ALA A 129 -17.03 6.07 -13.06
CA ALA A 129 -17.32 6.39 -14.46
C ALA A 129 -16.03 6.52 -15.29
N GLN A 130 -14.96 7.05 -14.71
CA GLN A 130 -13.65 7.12 -15.34
C GLN A 130 -13.02 5.72 -15.48
N GLN A 131 -13.16 4.87 -14.46
CA GLN A 131 -12.72 3.48 -14.53
C GLN A 131 -13.49 2.68 -15.58
N ASP A 132 -14.80 2.85 -15.71
CA ASP A 132 -15.62 2.24 -16.76
C ASP A 132 -15.18 2.69 -18.16
N GLY A 133 -14.67 3.91 -18.28
CA GLY A 133 -14.14 4.46 -19.54
C GLY A 133 -12.99 3.65 -20.16
N PHE A 134 -12.27 2.84 -19.38
CA PHE A 134 -11.19 1.97 -19.88
C PHE A 134 -11.74 0.71 -20.56
N LEU A 135 -12.91 0.21 -20.16
CA LEU A 135 -13.44 -1.09 -20.55
C LEU A 135 -13.50 -1.29 -22.07
N PRO A 136 -14.07 -0.36 -22.87
CA PRO A 136 -14.18 -0.55 -24.31
C PRO A 136 -12.83 -0.69 -25.02
N PHE A 137 -11.79 -0.02 -24.51
CA PHE A 137 -10.45 0.00 -25.12
C PHE A 137 -9.61 -1.22 -24.69
N VAL A 138 -9.81 -1.69 -23.46
CA VAL A 138 -9.21 -2.93 -22.94
C VAL A 138 -9.82 -4.15 -23.64
N GLU A 139 -11.14 -4.21 -23.75
CA GLU A 139 -11.86 -5.31 -24.40
C GLU A 139 -11.52 -5.45 -25.89
N ARG A 140 -11.38 -4.34 -26.60
CA ARG A 140 -10.99 -4.35 -28.03
C ARG A 140 -9.49 -4.58 -28.21
N GLY A 141 -8.69 -4.61 -27.14
CA GLY A 141 -7.24 -4.72 -27.23
C GLY A 141 -6.52 -3.50 -27.81
N THR A 142 -7.23 -2.36 -27.91
CA THR A 142 -6.65 -1.07 -28.36
C THR A 142 -5.55 -0.62 -27.41
N VAL A 143 -5.75 -0.84 -26.10
CA VAL A 143 -4.76 -0.62 -25.07
C VAL A 143 -4.58 -1.88 -24.22
N VAL A 144 -3.35 -2.10 -23.75
CA VAL A 144 -3.07 -2.96 -22.60
C VAL A 144 -2.96 -2.04 -21.39
N LEU A 145 -3.85 -2.20 -20.43
CA LEU A 145 -3.86 -1.38 -19.21
C LEU A 145 -2.88 -1.93 -18.20
N VAL A 146 -1.99 -1.06 -17.69
CA VAL A 146 -1.18 -1.33 -16.52
C VAL A 146 -1.51 -0.27 -15.47
N GLY A 147 -2.40 -0.60 -14.55
CA GLY A 147 -2.75 0.27 -13.42
C GLY A 147 -1.77 0.10 -12.26
N ALA A 148 -1.37 1.20 -11.63
CA ALA A 148 -0.59 1.17 -10.39
C ALA A 148 -1.42 1.75 -9.24
N THR A 149 -1.35 1.11 -8.07
CA THR A 149 -2.07 1.56 -6.88
C THR A 149 -1.35 1.16 -5.60
N THR A 150 -1.46 2.00 -4.57
CA THR A 150 -1.05 1.68 -3.20
C THR A 150 -2.21 1.16 -2.36
N GLU A 151 -3.45 1.37 -2.79
CA GLU A 151 -4.66 0.92 -2.10
C GLU A 151 -5.06 -0.50 -2.55
N ASN A 152 -5.79 -1.22 -1.69
CA ASN A 152 -6.28 -2.56 -2.02
C ASN A 152 -7.26 -2.50 -3.21
N PRO A 153 -6.92 -3.11 -4.37
CA PRO A 153 -7.73 -3.04 -5.57
C PRO A 153 -9.17 -3.51 -5.39
N SER A 154 -9.41 -4.48 -4.50
CA SER A 154 -10.75 -5.00 -4.25
C SER A 154 -11.74 -3.98 -3.68
N PHE A 155 -11.23 -2.92 -3.05
CA PHE A 155 -12.05 -1.83 -2.51
C PHE A 155 -12.00 -0.57 -3.38
N ALA A 156 -10.89 -0.38 -4.09
CA ALA A 156 -10.58 0.86 -4.80
C ALA A 156 -10.97 0.82 -6.29
N LEU A 157 -11.07 -0.37 -6.88
CA LEU A 157 -11.41 -0.54 -8.30
C LEU A 157 -12.74 -1.24 -8.50
N ASN A 158 -13.41 -0.94 -9.62
CA ASN A 158 -14.67 -1.59 -9.93
C ASN A 158 -14.47 -3.05 -10.40
N ALA A 159 -15.46 -3.90 -10.16
CA ALA A 159 -15.40 -5.31 -10.47
C ALA A 159 -15.24 -5.60 -11.98
N ALA A 160 -15.77 -4.72 -12.84
CA ALA A 160 -15.66 -4.86 -14.29
C ALA A 160 -14.23 -4.70 -14.78
N LEU A 161 -13.48 -3.77 -14.19
CA LEU A 161 -12.05 -3.58 -14.50
C LEU A 161 -11.22 -4.74 -13.94
N LEU A 162 -11.48 -5.16 -12.69
CA LEU A 162 -10.78 -6.26 -12.04
C LEU A 162 -10.99 -7.61 -12.76
N SER A 163 -12.16 -7.84 -13.35
CA SER A 163 -12.41 -9.06 -14.14
C SER A 163 -11.60 -9.14 -15.45
N ARG A 164 -10.99 -8.04 -15.89
CA ARG A 164 -10.24 -7.92 -17.13
C ARG A 164 -8.75 -7.65 -16.94
N ALA A 165 -8.31 -7.53 -15.69
CA ALA A 165 -6.92 -7.27 -15.34
C ALA A 165 -6.46 -8.20 -14.23
N GLN A 166 -5.27 -8.76 -14.37
CA GLN A 166 -4.65 -9.58 -13.33
C GLN A 166 -4.04 -8.67 -12.27
N VAL A 167 -4.35 -8.90 -10.99
CA VAL A 167 -3.71 -8.17 -9.88
C VAL A 167 -2.39 -8.84 -9.54
N LEU A 168 -1.31 -8.07 -9.58
CA LEU A 168 0.03 -8.50 -9.20
C LEU A 168 0.48 -7.71 -7.97
N VAL A 169 0.88 -8.43 -6.93
CA VAL A 169 1.25 -7.82 -5.64
C VAL A 169 2.76 -7.59 -5.60
N LEU A 170 3.16 -6.33 -5.44
CA LEU A 170 4.55 -5.96 -5.18
C LEU A 170 4.77 -5.92 -3.66
N HIS A 171 5.85 -6.52 -3.23
CA HIS A 171 6.26 -6.52 -1.83
C HIS A 171 7.14 -5.30 -1.50
N ARG A 172 7.17 -4.92 -0.23
CA ARG A 172 8.20 -4.00 0.28
C ARG A 172 9.56 -4.57 -0.04
N LEU A 173 10.50 -3.70 -0.41
CA LEU A 173 11.88 -4.14 -0.60
C LEU A 173 12.45 -4.58 0.74
N ASP A 174 13.01 -5.77 0.78
CA ASP A 174 13.74 -6.23 1.97
C ASP A 174 15.09 -5.50 2.08
N GLU A 175 15.76 -5.67 3.21
CA GLU A 175 17.04 -5.00 3.46
C GLU A 175 18.11 -5.39 2.45
N ARG A 176 18.08 -6.63 1.95
CA ARG A 176 19.03 -7.09 0.94
C ARG A 176 18.83 -6.35 -0.38
N ALA A 177 17.58 -6.20 -0.81
CA ALA A 177 17.22 -5.42 -1.99
C ALA A 177 17.60 -3.94 -1.83
N LEU A 178 17.32 -3.36 -0.65
CA LEU A 178 17.68 -1.98 -0.34
C LEU A 178 19.21 -1.79 -0.29
N ALA A 179 19.95 -2.71 0.34
CA ALA A 179 21.43 -2.67 0.37
C ALA A 179 22.01 -2.73 -1.06
N THR A 180 21.44 -3.56 -1.93
CA THR A 180 21.81 -3.62 -3.36
C THR A 180 21.60 -2.28 -4.07
N LEU A 181 20.55 -1.52 -3.72
CA LEU A 181 20.36 -0.18 -4.28
C LEU A 181 21.44 0.80 -3.82
N VAL A 182 21.91 0.71 -2.56
CA VAL A 182 23.02 1.51 -2.06
C VAL A 182 24.32 1.13 -2.78
N ASP A 183 24.62 -0.17 -2.94
CA ASP A 183 25.79 -0.63 -3.68
C ASP A 183 25.80 -0.10 -5.12
N ARG A 184 24.67 -0.12 -5.80
CA ARG A 184 24.51 0.45 -7.15
C ARG A 184 24.72 1.97 -7.16
N ALA A 185 24.27 2.66 -6.11
CA ALA A 185 24.44 4.10 -5.99
C ALA A 185 25.92 4.46 -5.81
N GLU A 186 26.65 3.73 -4.97
CA GLU A 186 28.09 3.89 -4.77
C GLU A 186 28.86 3.63 -6.07
N ALA A 187 28.53 2.57 -6.79
CA ALA A 187 29.13 2.25 -8.08
C ALA A 187 28.85 3.33 -9.14
N GLU A 188 27.64 3.88 -9.20
CA GLU A 188 27.25 4.94 -10.14
C GLU A 188 27.96 6.26 -9.85
N VAL A 189 28.12 6.60 -8.56
CA VAL A 189 28.81 7.83 -8.12
C VAL A 189 30.33 7.67 -8.12
N GLY A 190 30.83 6.44 -8.05
CA GLY A 190 32.27 6.12 -8.06
C GLY A 190 32.96 6.32 -6.71
N ARG A 191 32.21 6.41 -5.62
CA ARG A 191 32.74 6.52 -4.25
C ARG A 191 31.82 5.87 -3.22
N ALA A 192 32.39 5.43 -2.10
CA ALA A 192 31.61 4.91 -0.98
C ALA A 192 30.74 6.00 -0.33
N LEU A 193 29.63 5.59 0.25
CA LEU A 193 28.77 6.47 1.03
C LEU A 193 29.52 6.93 2.30
N PRO A 194 29.50 8.23 2.65
CA PRO A 194 30.31 8.77 3.77
C PRO A 194 29.61 8.46 5.13
N VAL A 195 29.44 7.20 5.44
CA VAL A 195 28.80 6.70 6.68
C VAL A 195 29.53 5.44 7.16
N THR A 196 29.45 5.14 8.45
CA THR A 196 29.93 3.86 8.99
C THR A 196 29.03 2.69 8.57
N ASP A 197 29.50 1.45 8.72
CA ASP A 197 28.69 0.26 8.40
C ASP A 197 27.40 0.20 9.23
N GLU A 198 27.46 0.61 10.52
CA GLU A 198 26.30 0.69 11.38
C GLU A 198 25.32 1.77 10.90
N ALA A 199 25.82 2.94 10.51
CA ALA A 199 24.98 4.01 9.98
C ALA A 199 24.36 3.64 8.62
N ARG A 200 25.12 2.91 7.78
CA ARG A 200 24.59 2.37 6.52
C ARG A 200 23.45 1.40 6.74
N ALA A 201 23.58 0.49 7.70
CA ALA A 201 22.52 -0.44 8.06
C ALA A 201 21.30 0.30 8.63
N ALA A 202 21.50 1.31 9.48
CA ALA A 202 20.42 2.15 10.01
C ALA A 202 19.69 2.93 8.89
N LEU A 203 20.43 3.44 7.89
CA LEU A 203 19.86 4.11 6.72
C LEU A 203 18.95 3.16 5.93
N VAL A 204 19.41 1.95 5.64
CA VAL A 204 18.65 0.91 4.95
C VAL A 204 17.38 0.55 5.74
N ALA A 205 17.50 0.32 7.04
CA ALA A 205 16.36 0.02 7.91
C ALA A 205 15.31 1.16 7.94
N SER A 206 15.77 2.41 7.94
CA SER A 206 14.91 3.61 7.97
C SER A 206 14.05 3.78 6.71
N ALA A 207 14.44 3.17 5.60
CA ALA A 207 13.73 3.25 4.34
C ALA A 207 12.41 2.43 4.32
N ASP A 208 12.22 1.52 5.27
CA ASP A 208 10.99 0.72 5.46
C ASP A 208 10.46 0.13 4.14
N GLY A 209 11.36 -0.37 3.30
CA GLY A 209 11.03 -0.99 2.02
C GLY A 209 10.75 -0.03 0.84
N ASP A 210 10.95 1.28 1.01
CA ASP A 210 10.82 2.28 -0.05
C ASP A 210 12.18 2.60 -0.69
N GLY A 211 12.45 2.01 -1.85
CA GLY A 211 13.71 2.22 -2.58
C GLY A 211 13.89 3.67 -3.10
N ARG A 212 12.80 4.38 -3.44
CA ARG A 212 12.88 5.78 -3.89
C ARG A 212 13.27 6.67 -2.73
N PHE A 213 12.65 6.48 -1.58
CA PHE A 213 13.00 7.19 -0.36
C PHE A 213 14.49 6.99 -0.01
N LEU A 214 14.96 5.73 -0.02
CA LEU A 214 16.37 5.41 0.25
C LEU A 214 17.31 6.15 -0.69
N LEU A 215 17.08 6.07 -2.00
CA LEU A 215 17.94 6.70 -3.00
C LEU A 215 17.96 8.24 -2.89
N ASN A 216 16.88 8.88 -2.47
CA ASN A 216 16.85 10.31 -2.18
C ASN A 216 17.75 10.66 -0.98
N GLN A 217 17.74 9.83 0.08
CA GLN A 217 18.63 10.05 1.24
C GLN A 217 20.09 9.83 0.85
N VAL A 218 20.37 8.79 0.08
CA VAL A 218 21.72 8.50 -0.45
C VAL A 218 22.24 9.66 -1.32
N GLU A 219 21.38 10.21 -2.18
CA GLU A 219 21.73 11.38 -3.00
C GLU A 219 22.06 12.61 -2.15
N THR A 220 21.28 12.85 -1.09
CA THR A 220 21.53 13.94 -0.13
C THR A 220 22.88 13.78 0.56
N LEU A 221 23.23 12.56 0.98
CA LEU A 221 24.52 12.26 1.60
C LEU A 221 25.68 12.44 0.62
N PHE A 222 25.54 12.05 -0.65
CA PHE A 222 26.55 12.29 -1.67
C PHE A 222 26.72 13.77 -2.04
N ALA A 223 25.65 14.55 -1.96
CA ALA A 223 25.70 15.98 -2.24
C ALA A 223 26.34 16.81 -1.12
N ALA A 224 26.39 16.27 0.10
CA ALA A 224 26.94 16.95 1.25
C ALA A 224 28.48 16.89 1.28
N ALA A 225 29.11 17.97 1.78
CA ALA A 225 30.53 18.00 2.12
C ALA A 225 30.71 17.36 3.50
N ILE A 226 30.97 16.07 3.54
CA ILE A 226 31.16 15.27 4.75
C ILE A 226 32.64 14.87 4.78
N ASP A 227 33.37 15.38 5.76
CA ASP A 227 34.82 15.19 5.86
C ASP A 227 35.23 13.83 6.48
N ALA A 228 34.33 13.27 7.32
CA ALA A 228 34.55 11.96 7.96
C ALA A 228 33.25 11.14 7.91
N PRO A 229 33.31 9.79 7.84
CA PRO A 229 32.12 8.95 7.82
C PRO A 229 31.26 9.18 9.06
N LEU A 230 29.98 9.50 8.83
CA LEU A 230 28.99 9.71 9.90
C LEU A 230 28.68 8.39 10.61
N ASP A 231 28.60 8.43 11.92
CA ASP A 231 28.01 7.33 12.70
C ASP A 231 26.47 7.38 12.66
N ALA A 232 25.81 6.41 13.30
CA ALA A 232 24.34 6.31 13.26
C ALA A 232 23.65 7.51 13.93
N ALA A 233 24.22 8.11 14.97
CA ALA A 233 23.66 9.26 15.67
C ALA A 233 23.83 10.54 14.85
N GLU A 234 25.01 10.73 14.27
CA GLU A 234 25.32 11.86 13.38
C GLU A 234 24.48 11.80 12.10
N LEU A 235 24.29 10.61 11.52
CA LEU A 235 23.42 10.40 10.38
C LEU A 235 21.97 10.75 10.70
N ALA A 236 21.44 10.34 11.87
CA ALA A 236 20.10 10.68 12.33
C ALA A 236 19.91 12.19 12.44
N GLN A 237 20.90 12.88 13.00
CA GLN A 237 20.90 14.33 13.14
C GLN A 237 20.98 15.01 11.76
N PHE A 238 21.85 14.53 10.87
CA PHE A 238 22.03 15.06 9.51
C PHE A 238 20.75 14.97 8.70
N LEU A 239 20.04 13.84 8.76
CA LEU A 239 18.78 13.62 8.05
C LEU A 239 17.56 14.23 8.77
N HIS A 240 17.77 14.95 9.90
CA HIS A 240 16.70 15.49 10.75
C HIS A 240 15.64 14.45 11.12
N ARG A 241 16.05 13.21 11.38
CA ARG A 241 15.19 12.08 11.69
C ARG A 241 15.70 11.29 12.89
N ARG A 242 14.77 10.74 13.67
CA ARG A 242 15.09 9.64 14.58
C ARG A 242 15.37 8.40 13.71
N MET A 243 16.63 8.01 13.64
CA MET A 243 16.98 6.72 13.05
C MET A 243 16.68 5.62 14.06
N PRO A 244 16.15 4.46 13.62
CA PRO A 244 16.09 3.30 14.48
C PRO A 244 17.49 3.01 15.03
N VAL A 245 17.63 2.86 16.33
CA VAL A 245 18.88 2.32 16.90
C VAL A 245 19.00 0.90 16.36
N TYR A 246 20.00 0.68 15.49
CA TYR A 246 20.23 -0.62 14.87
C TYR A 246 20.61 -1.62 15.96
N ASP A 247 19.65 -2.40 16.38
CA ASP A 247 19.87 -3.59 17.18
C ASP A 247 20.20 -4.72 16.20
N LYS A 248 21.37 -5.35 16.36
CA LYS A 248 21.87 -6.42 15.47
C LYS A 248 20.93 -7.62 15.38
N ASP A 249 19.92 -7.68 16.23
CA ASP A 249 18.92 -8.72 16.29
C ASP A 249 17.58 -8.24 15.74
N ARG A 250 17.30 -8.54 14.47
CA ARG A 250 15.96 -8.48 13.88
C ARG A 250 14.89 -9.18 14.76
N ASP A 251 15.30 -10.16 15.52
CA ASP A 251 14.49 -10.80 16.55
C ASP A 251 14.09 -9.83 17.67
N GLY A 252 14.85 -8.77 17.93
CA GLY A 252 14.58 -7.79 18.98
C GLY A 252 13.25 -7.05 18.79
N HIS A 253 13.01 -6.43 17.62
CA HIS A 253 11.77 -5.68 17.36
C HIS A 253 10.55 -6.59 17.30
N TYR A 254 10.63 -7.72 16.60
CA TYR A 254 9.56 -8.71 16.56
C TYR A 254 9.30 -9.30 17.96
N ASN A 255 10.34 -9.51 18.73
CA ASN A 255 10.26 -10.00 20.10
C ASN A 255 9.67 -8.96 21.06
N LEU A 256 10.01 -7.67 20.93
CA LEU A 256 9.46 -6.61 21.78
C LEU A 256 7.94 -6.43 21.57
N ILE A 257 7.48 -6.34 20.31
CA ILE A 257 6.03 -6.24 20.03
C ILE A 257 5.29 -7.52 20.45
N SER A 258 5.91 -8.68 20.31
CA SER A 258 5.36 -9.95 20.77
C SER A 258 5.30 -10.01 22.29
N ALA A 259 6.31 -9.49 22.98
CA ALA A 259 6.34 -9.38 24.44
C ALA A 259 5.25 -8.44 24.95
N LEU A 260 5.08 -7.26 24.32
CA LEU A 260 3.99 -6.32 24.61
C LEU A 260 2.62 -7.00 24.47
N HIS A 261 2.36 -7.67 23.36
CA HIS A 261 1.07 -8.34 23.14
C HIS A 261 0.84 -9.47 24.15
N LYS A 262 1.87 -10.26 24.50
CA LYS A 262 1.77 -11.32 25.50
C LYS A 262 1.52 -10.75 26.89
N ALA A 263 2.17 -9.64 27.26
CA ALA A 263 1.95 -8.96 28.53
C ALA A 263 0.52 -8.41 28.63
N MET A 264 0.02 -7.73 27.59
CA MET A 264 -1.36 -7.26 27.55
C MET A 264 -2.37 -8.42 27.60
N ARG A 265 -2.12 -9.52 26.87
CA ARG A 265 -2.97 -10.72 26.88
C ARG A 265 -2.98 -11.40 28.25
N GLY A 266 -1.85 -11.41 28.94
CA GLY A 266 -1.71 -11.89 30.29
C GLY A 266 -2.27 -10.96 31.36
N SER A 267 -2.82 -9.79 30.96
CA SER A 267 -3.35 -8.77 31.89
C SER A 267 -2.31 -8.26 32.88
N ASP A 268 -1.06 -8.09 32.41
CA ASP A 268 0.02 -7.50 33.19
C ASP A 268 0.28 -6.06 32.72
N PRO A 269 -0.29 -5.03 33.38
CA PRO A 269 -0.13 -3.64 32.98
C PRO A 269 1.29 -3.12 33.19
N GLN A 270 2.03 -3.65 34.19
CA GLN A 270 3.40 -3.20 34.46
C GLN A 270 4.36 -3.70 33.37
N ALA A 271 4.30 -4.98 33.01
CA ALA A 271 5.08 -5.52 31.92
C ALA A 271 4.67 -4.89 30.57
N SER A 272 3.38 -4.66 30.33
CA SER A 272 2.89 -3.99 29.13
C SER A 272 3.48 -2.58 28.98
N LEU A 273 3.45 -1.79 30.05
CA LEU A 273 4.04 -0.45 30.03
C LEU A 273 5.56 -0.49 29.87
N TYR A 274 6.24 -1.44 30.51
CA TYR A 274 7.69 -1.60 30.36
C TYR A 274 8.09 -1.91 28.91
N TRP A 275 7.41 -2.85 28.24
CA TRP A 275 7.72 -3.20 26.86
C TRP A 275 7.34 -2.07 25.89
N LEU A 276 6.25 -1.35 26.13
CA LEU A 276 5.90 -0.13 25.40
C LEU A 276 7.02 0.92 25.51
N ALA A 277 7.45 1.22 26.73
CA ALA A 277 8.51 2.20 26.99
C ALA A 277 9.83 1.78 26.31
N ARG A 278 10.20 0.49 26.38
CA ARG A 278 11.38 -0.06 25.70
C ARG A 278 11.36 0.23 24.20
N MET A 279 10.20 0.08 23.53
CA MET A 279 10.05 0.35 22.11
C MET A 279 10.14 1.85 21.81
N LEU A 280 9.42 2.70 22.53
CA LEU A 280 9.43 4.14 22.31
C LEU A 280 10.81 4.78 22.59
N VAL A 281 11.48 4.36 23.65
CA VAL A 281 12.87 4.82 23.97
C VAL A 281 13.87 4.36 22.92
N ALA A 282 13.70 3.16 22.37
CA ALA A 282 14.52 2.66 21.27
C ALA A 282 14.25 3.38 19.93
N GLY A 283 13.26 4.28 19.88
CA GLY A 283 12.94 5.08 18.69
C GLY A 283 11.91 4.44 17.76
N GLU A 284 11.22 3.38 18.21
CA GLU A 284 10.12 2.81 17.42
C GLU A 284 9.08 3.87 17.10
N GLU A 285 8.54 3.84 15.90
CA GLU A 285 7.54 4.81 15.44
C GLU A 285 6.25 4.66 16.28
N PRO A 286 5.82 5.70 17.03
CA PRO A 286 4.71 5.59 17.97
C PRO A 286 3.39 5.16 17.32
N LEU A 287 3.11 5.61 16.08
CA LEU A 287 1.92 5.19 15.34
C LEU A 287 1.99 3.71 14.92
N TYR A 288 3.19 3.16 14.67
CA TYR A 288 3.35 1.73 14.44
C TYR A 288 2.97 0.93 15.68
N VAL A 289 3.51 1.31 16.83
CA VAL A 289 3.18 0.65 18.11
C VAL A 289 1.68 0.74 18.39
N LEU A 290 1.09 1.92 18.22
CA LEU A 290 -0.33 2.14 18.44
C LEU A 290 -1.21 1.34 17.47
N ARG A 291 -0.80 1.18 16.21
CA ARG A 291 -1.46 0.29 15.24
C ARG A 291 -1.50 -1.15 15.73
N ARG A 292 -0.43 -1.61 16.38
CA ARG A 292 -0.37 -2.95 16.96
C ARG A 292 -1.28 -3.10 18.18
N ILE A 293 -1.35 -2.08 19.04
CA ILE A 293 -2.27 -2.04 20.20
C ILE A 293 -3.74 -1.99 19.70
N THR A 294 -4.05 -1.21 18.67
CA THR A 294 -5.38 -1.15 18.05
C THR A 294 -5.82 -2.51 17.50
N ARG A 295 -4.90 -3.24 16.84
CA ARG A 295 -5.18 -4.61 16.40
C ARG A 295 -5.46 -5.53 17.58
N PHE A 296 -4.67 -5.44 18.64
CA PHE A 296 -4.88 -6.21 19.87
C PHE A 296 -6.27 -5.96 20.47
N ALA A 297 -6.74 -4.70 20.49
CA ALA A 297 -8.06 -4.34 20.98
C ALA A 297 -9.18 -5.09 20.24
N SER A 298 -9.05 -5.30 18.94
CA SER A 298 -10.04 -6.03 18.12
C SER A 298 -9.87 -7.56 18.22
N GLU A 299 -8.63 -8.05 18.30
CA GLU A 299 -8.30 -9.48 18.21
C GLU A 299 -8.42 -10.21 19.56
N ASP A 300 -7.90 -9.57 20.63
CA ASP A 300 -7.76 -10.21 21.96
C ASP A 300 -8.77 -9.70 22.99
N ILE A 301 -9.42 -8.56 22.76
CA ILE A 301 -10.49 -8.01 23.61
C ILE A 301 -11.84 -8.13 22.90
N GLY A 302 -11.93 -7.63 21.66
CA GLY A 302 -13.11 -7.75 20.81
C GLY A 302 -14.38 -7.27 21.50
N LEU A 303 -15.40 -8.12 21.50
CA LEU A 303 -16.71 -7.81 22.10
C LEU A 303 -16.77 -7.98 23.61
N ALA A 304 -15.71 -8.45 24.27
CA ALA A 304 -15.67 -8.46 25.74
C ALA A 304 -15.62 -7.05 26.32
N ASP A 305 -14.98 -6.12 25.59
CA ASP A 305 -15.00 -4.67 25.86
C ASP A 305 -14.81 -3.88 24.58
N PRO A 306 -15.90 -3.49 23.88
CA PRO A 306 -15.81 -2.72 22.64
C PRO A 306 -15.15 -1.34 22.80
N GLN A 307 -15.11 -0.80 24.02
CA GLN A 307 -14.47 0.49 24.29
C GLN A 307 -12.96 0.44 24.07
N ALA A 308 -12.32 -0.72 24.14
CA ALA A 308 -10.89 -0.85 23.91
C ALA A 308 -10.48 -0.31 22.51
N LEU A 309 -11.24 -0.64 21.48
CA LEU A 309 -11.00 -0.11 20.13
C LEU A 309 -11.19 1.39 20.07
N VAL A 310 -12.22 1.93 20.71
CA VAL A 310 -12.50 3.38 20.77
C VAL A 310 -11.36 4.13 21.45
N GLN A 311 -10.85 3.63 22.57
CA GLN A 311 -9.71 4.21 23.29
C GLN A 311 -8.45 4.23 22.42
N CYS A 312 -8.18 3.17 21.68
CA CYS A 312 -7.03 3.13 20.76
C CYS A 312 -7.14 4.15 19.61
N LEU A 313 -8.34 4.32 19.05
CA LEU A 313 -8.56 5.31 17.98
C LEU A 313 -8.49 6.73 18.51
N ALA A 314 -9.05 7.01 19.69
CA ALA A 314 -8.92 8.30 20.36
C ALA A 314 -7.45 8.61 20.69
N ALA A 315 -6.67 7.64 21.14
CA ALA A 315 -5.24 7.80 21.39
C ALA A 315 -4.45 8.11 20.09
N LYS A 316 -4.84 7.50 18.96
CA LYS A 316 -4.26 7.81 17.65
C LYS A 316 -4.52 9.27 17.28
N ASP A 317 -5.75 9.73 17.41
CA ASP A 317 -6.12 11.11 17.05
C ASP A 317 -5.43 12.12 17.99
N ALA A 318 -5.37 11.82 19.30
CA ALA A 318 -4.66 12.63 20.29
C ALA A 318 -3.15 12.71 19.97
N TYR A 319 -2.51 11.57 19.66
CA TYR A 319 -1.10 11.55 19.28
C TYR A 319 -0.83 12.35 18.00
N GLN A 320 -1.69 12.21 16.98
CA GLN A 320 -1.55 12.96 15.73
C GLN A 320 -1.71 14.47 15.93
N PHE A 321 -2.51 14.88 16.89
CA PHE A 321 -2.73 16.29 17.22
C PHE A 321 -1.61 16.89 18.07
N LEU A 322 -1.13 16.15 19.09
CA LEU A 322 -0.14 16.64 20.06
C LEU A 322 1.32 16.40 19.62
N GLY A 323 1.58 15.27 18.93
CA GLY A 323 2.94 14.85 18.61
C GLY A 323 3.72 14.30 19.80
N SER A 324 5.01 13.96 19.56
CA SER A 324 5.93 13.56 20.64
C SER A 324 6.59 14.79 21.28
N PRO A 325 6.82 14.79 22.59
CA PRO A 325 6.58 13.69 23.53
C PRO A 325 5.18 13.68 24.15
N GLU A 326 4.40 14.75 24.04
CA GLU A 326 3.14 14.93 24.79
C GLU A 326 2.08 13.90 24.40
N GLY A 327 1.93 13.59 23.11
CA GLY A 327 0.96 12.62 22.60
C GLY A 327 1.27 11.17 22.97
N GLU A 328 2.49 10.86 23.41
CA GLU A 328 2.87 9.52 23.85
C GLU A 328 2.08 9.05 25.09
N LEU A 329 1.62 10.00 25.92
CA LEU A 329 0.78 9.67 27.08
C LEU A 329 -0.57 9.07 26.69
N ALA A 330 -1.15 9.47 25.55
CA ALA A 330 -2.37 8.86 25.03
C ALA A 330 -2.14 7.38 24.62
N ILE A 331 -0.96 7.07 24.07
CA ILE A 331 -0.58 5.69 23.74
C ILE A 331 -0.42 4.85 25.03
N VAL A 332 0.21 5.41 26.06
CA VAL A 332 0.31 4.79 27.38
C VAL A 332 -1.07 4.46 27.95
N GLN A 333 -1.99 5.43 27.90
CA GLN A 333 -3.36 5.22 28.37
C GLN A 333 -4.07 4.09 27.61
N ALA A 334 -3.99 4.05 26.28
CA ALA A 334 -4.57 2.98 25.48
C ALA A 334 -3.94 1.61 25.78
N CYS A 335 -2.63 1.55 25.97
CA CYS A 335 -1.92 0.35 26.34
C CYS A 335 -2.40 -0.21 27.69
N LEU A 336 -2.48 0.64 28.71
CA LEU A 336 -2.94 0.26 30.05
C LEU A 336 -4.40 -0.17 30.04
N TYR A 337 -5.25 0.54 29.27
CA TYR A 337 -6.64 0.14 29.08
C TYR A 337 -6.73 -1.28 28.49
N CYS A 338 -6.03 -1.51 27.39
CA CYS A 338 -6.00 -2.83 26.76
C CYS A 338 -5.39 -3.92 27.64
N ALA A 339 -4.41 -3.60 28.48
CA ALA A 339 -3.82 -4.56 29.41
C ALA A 339 -4.82 -4.99 30.49
N THR A 340 -5.69 -4.09 30.98
CA THR A 340 -6.63 -4.36 32.07
C THR A 340 -8.02 -4.78 31.64
N ALA A 341 -8.41 -4.54 30.38
CA ALA A 341 -9.70 -4.93 29.83
C ALA A 341 -9.90 -6.46 29.84
N PRO A 342 -11.15 -6.96 29.94
CA PRO A 342 -11.45 -8.38 29.77
C PRO A 342 -11.04 -8.87 28.38
N LYS A 343 -10.62 -10.12 28.26
CA LYS A 343 -10.09 -10.71 27.03
C LYS A 343 -11.07 -11.68 26.39
N SER A 344 -11.25 -11.56 25.06
CA SER A 344 -11.98 -12.53 24.24
C SER A 344 -11.46 -12.49 22.80
N ASN A 345 -11.06 -13.63 22.27
CA ASN A 345 -10.70 -13.78 20.86
C ASN A 345 -11.85 -14.33 20.02
N ALA A 346 -13.09 -14.35 20.54
CA ALA A 346 -14.24 -14.96 19.87
C ALA A 346 -14.52 -14.32 18.51
N ALA A 347 -14.42 -12.99 18.39
CA ALA A 347 -14.61 -12.29 17.13
C ALA A 347 -13.55 -12.68 16.07
N TYR A 348 -12.29 -12.82 16.47
CA TYR A 348 -11.20 -13.28 15.59
C TYR A 348 -11.41 -14.74 15.15
N ALA A 349 -11.78 -15.63 16.08
CA ALA A 349 -12.06 -17.03 15.78
C ALA A 349 -13.26 -17.16 14.81
N ALA A 350 -14.34 -16.41 15.07
CA ALA A 350 -15.53 -16.36 14.20
C ALA A 350 -15.18 -15.84 12.79
N GLN A 351 -14.39 -14.76 12.70
CA GLN A 351 -13.92 -14.25 11.41
C GLN A 351 -13.15 -15.34 10.65
N LYS A 352 -12.19 -16.00 11.30
CA LYS A 352 -11.39 -17.04 10.65
C LYS A 352 -12.23 -18.19 10.14
N ALA A 353 -13.22 -18.64 10.92
CA ALA A 353 -14.14 -19.71 10.54
C ALA A 353 -15.06 -19.28 9.38
N ALA A 354 -15.66 -18.08 9.44
CA ALA A 354 -16.52 -17.55 8.40
C ALA A 354 -15.77 -17.37 7.06
N TRP A 355 -14.53 -16.85 7.10
CA TRP A 355 -13.69 -16.70 5.89
C TRP A 355 -13.27 -18.06 5.29
N ALA A 356 -13.06 -19.09 6.13
CA ALA A 356 -12.80 -20.45 5.65
C ALA A 356 -14.02 -21.01 4.94
N ALA A 357 -15.18 -20.96 5.59
CA ALA A 357 -16.46 -21.43 5.03
C ALA A 357 -16.81 -20.70 3.71
N ALA A 358 -16.67 -19.37 3.69
CA ALA A 358 -16.94 -18.60 2.47
C ALA A 358 -16.01 -18.94 1.30
N ARG A 359 -14.74 -19.33 1.54
CA ARG A 359 -13.85 -19.83 0.50
C ARG A 359 -14.23 -21.20 -0.03
N GLU A 360 -14.76 -22.07 0.84
CA GLU A 360 -15.21 -23.41 0.47
C GLU A 360 -16.54 -23.39 -0.29
N THR A 361 -17.43 -22.44 0.05
CA THR A 361 -18.78 -22.37 -0.50
C THR A 361 -18.96 -21.27 -1.56
N GLY A 362 -17.93 -20.64 -2.01
CA GLY A 362 -17.80 -19.38 -2.77
C GLY A 362 -18.84 -19.00 -3.83
N SER A 363 -19.66 -19.93 -4.34
CA SER A 363 -20.72 -19.67 -5.34
C SER A 363 -22.11 -20.03 -4.86
N LEU A 364 -22.32 -20.43 -3.60
CA LEU A 364 -23.65 -20.68 -3.07
C LEU A 364 -24.48 -19.40 -3.06
N ALA A 365 -25.68 -19.49 -3.61
CA ALA A 365 -26.65 -18.40 -3.51
C ALA A 365 -27.23 -18.30 -2.09
N PRO A 366 -27.57 -17.09 -1.63
CA PRO A 366 -28.30 -16.96 -0.36
C PRO A 366 -29.63 -17.74 -0.39
N PRO A 367 -30.07 -18.27 0.75
CA PRO A 367 -31.39 -18.94 0.85
C PRO A 367 -32.54 -18.07 0.32
N ALA A 368 -33.47 -18.67 -0.40
CA ALA A 368 -34.55 -17.93 -1.07
C ALA A 368 -35.42 -17.12 -0.10
N ASN A 369 -35.62 -17.62 1.13
CA ASN A 369 -36.41 -16.96 2.17
C ASN A 369 -35.86 -15.59 2.61
N ILE A 370 -34.56 -15.34 2.52
CA ILE A 370 -33.93 -14.04 2.90
C ILE A 370 -33.74 -13.12 1.70
N LEU A 371 -34.11 -13.53 0.48
CA LEU A 371 -34.01 -12.70 -0.70
C LEU A 371 -35.18 -11.75 -0.83
N ASN A 372 -34.94 -10.49 -1.16
CA ASN A 372 -36.02 -9.54 -1.44
C ASN A 372 -36.76 -9.91 -2.73
N ALA A 373 -38.10 -9.80 -2.70
CA ALA A 373 -38.96 -10.09 -3.83
C ALA A 373 -39.78 -8.86 -4.30
N PRO A 374 -39.12 -7.81 -4.87
CA PRO A 374 -39.81 -6.57 -5.27
C PRO A 374 -40.70 -6.76 -6.50
N THR A 375 -40.54 -7.81 -7.29
CA THR A 375 -41.33 -8.08 -8.49
C THR A 375 -42.20 -9.31 -8.31
N LYS A 376 -43.30 -9.38 -9.11
CA LYS A 376 -44.19 -10.56 -9.12
C LYS A 376 -43.40 -11.83 -9.50
N LEU A 377 -42.53 -11.76 -10.49
CA LEU A 377 -41.71 -12.89 -10.91
C LEU A 377 -40.83 -13.43 -9.76
N MET A 378 -40.21 -12.55 -8.96
CA MET A 378 -39.41 -12.98 -7.81
C MET A 378 -40.26 -13.66 -6.74
N LYS A 379 -41.47 -13.18 -6.50
CA LYS A 379 -42.43 -13.85 -5.59
C LYS A 379 -42.83 -15.22 -6.11
N ASP A 380 -43.10 -15.33 -7.42
CA ASP A 380 -43.47 -16.60 -8.06
C ASP A 380 -42.28 -17.60 -8.03
N LEU A 381 -41.05 -17.11 -7.98
CA LEU A 381 -39.82 -17.90 -7.80
C LEU A 381 -39.53 -18.26 -6.33
N GLY A 382 -40.37 -17.87 -5.39
CA GLY A 382 -40.26 -18.22 -3.97
C GLY A 382 -39.31 -17.31 -3.16
N TYR A 383 -38.89 -16.17 -3.71
CA TYR A 383 -38.06 -15.22 -2.98
C TYR A 383 -38.85 -14.60 -1.83
N GLY A 384 -38.26 -14.59 -0.62
CA GLY A 384 -38.86 -14.08 0.61
C GLY A 384 -39.96 -14.98 1.19
N ALA A 385 -40.21 -16.16 0.59
CA ALA A 385 -41.23 -17.07 1.11
C ALA A 385 -40.74 -17.70 2.43
N GLY A 386 -41.56 -17.56 3.47
CA GLY A 386 -41.26 -18.08 4.81
C GLY A 386 -40.27 -17.21 5.62
N TYR A 387 -39.97 -15.99 5.17
CA TYR A 387 -39.17 -15.06 5.98
C TYR A 387 -39.98 -14.61 7.20
N SER A 388 -39.42 -14.80 8.39
CA SER A 388 -39.92 -14.26 9.64
C SER A 388 -39.32 -12.89 9.89
N TYR A 389 -40.15 -11.87 10.11
CA TYR A 389 -39.64 -10.53 10.47
C TYR A 389 -39.39 -10.48 11.98
N ASP A 390 -38.13 -10.47 12.39
CA ASP A 390 -37.76 -10.60 13.79
C ASP A 390 -38.37 -9.58 14.74
N HIS A 391 -38.71 -8.37 14.26
CA HIS A 391 -39.43 -7.38 15.08
C HIS A 391 -40.88 -7.81 15.44
N ASP A 392 -41.49 -8.74 14.71
CA ASP A 392 -42.81 -9.28 15.01
C ASP A 392 -42.74 -10.56 15.87
N ALA A 393 -41.52 -11.09 16.05
CA ALA A 393 -41.28 -12.26 16.88
C ALA A 393 -41.24 -11.92 18.39
N PRO A 394 -41.59 -12.85 19.28
CA PRO A 394 -41.45 -12.67 20.72
C PRO A 394 -39.99 -12.29 21.05
N GLU A 395 -39.81 -11.23 21.86
CA GLU A 395 -38.48 -10.70 22.23
C GLU A 395 -37.63 -10.18 21.07
N GLY A 396 -38.20 -10.00 19.86
CA GLY A 396 -37.49 -9.52 18.67
C GLY A 396 -36.54 -10.56 18.09
N PHE A 397 -36.78 -11.85 18.29
CA PHE A 397 -35.91 -12.93 17.85
C PHE A 397 -36.73 -14.13 17.36
N SER A 398 -36.65 -14.49 16.09
CA SER A 398 -37.34 -15.61 15.48
C SER A 398 -36.64 -16.96 15.72
N GLY A 399 -35.32 -16.94 15.87
CA GLY A 399 -34.51 -18.16 15.94
C GLY A 399 -34.25 -18.81 14.59
N ASP A 400 -34.66 -18.19 13.49
CA ASP A 400 -34.43 -18.70 12.14
C ASP A 400 -32.95 -18.77 11.79
N ASN A 401 -32.60 -19.77 10.98
CA ASN A 401 -31.23 -19.96 10.50
C ASN A 401 -31.13 -19.46 9.04
N TYR A 402 -30.22 -18.53 8.81
CA TYR A 402 -29.96 -17.91 7.51
C TYR A 402 -28.65 -18.40 6.86
N TRP A 403 -28.07 -19.45 7.42
CA TRP A 403 -26.86 -20.07 6.87
C TRP A 403 -27.19 -20.83 5.58
N PRO A 404 -26.36 -20.72 4.50
CA PRO A 404 -26.56 -21.42 3.23
C PRO A 404 -26.39 -22.94 3.32
#